data_2c937a32130b509640b3dcfcba0450d5
#
_entry.id   2c937a32130b509640b3dcfcba0450d5
#
_cell.length_a   1.000
_cell.length_b   1.000
_cell.length_c   1.000
_cell.angle_alpha   90.00
_cell.angle_beta   90.00
_cell.angle_gamma   90.00
#
_symmetry.space_group_name_H-M   'P 1'
#
loop_
_entity.id
_entity.type
_entity.pdbx_description
1 polymer ?
#
loop_
_entity_poly.entity_id
_entity_poly.type
_entity_poly.pdbx_seq_one_letter_code
_entity_poly.pdbx_strand_id
1 'polypeptide(L)'
;MERIGRINRRKIYYVQIRNNTEWKFSLPKNDWVAFTIANKEDEQLVPPAAKICMDKNVSYTCSAGTLAHWTEQYFDEEITGRAFDYEMQTKQEFDYESSPITTAHQNFNEGFWFATTLAHDAHKEIDKVVCLDFTKRKVKKHLTELIDKINNGWLPSDEEIELAEYDN
;
A
#
# COMPACT_ATOMS: atom_id res chain seq x y z
N MET A 1 8.46 -3.36 12.84
CA MET A 1 7.06 -2.93 12.63
C MET A 1 6.43 -2.56 13.96
N GLU A 2 5.77 -1.42 14.04
CA GLU A 2 5.13 -0.91 15.26
C GLU A 2 3.62 -0.75 15.00
N ARG A 3 2.79 -1.18 15.96
CA ARG A 3 1.35 -0.94 15.87
C ARG A 3 1.05 0.49 16.32
N ILE A 4 0.41 1.28 15.45
CA ILE A 4 0.10 2.70 15.69
C ILE A 4 -1.39 2.96 15.95
N GLY A 5 -2.27 2.00 15.71
CA GLY A 5 -3.69 2.16 15.99
C GLY A 5 -4.58 1.06 15.42
N ARG A 6 -5.86 1.40 15.31
CA ARG A 6 -6.90 0.55 14.73
C ARG A 6 -8.01 1.43 14.15
N ILE A 7 -8.54 1.03 12.99
CA ILE A 7 -9.74 1.59 12.37
C ILE A 7 -10.69 0.42 12.11
N ASN A 8 -11.90 0.47 12.65
CA ASN A 8 -12.86 -0.64 12.59
C ASN A 8 -12.22 -1.97 13.06
N ARG A 9 -12.15 -2.96 12.16
CA ARG A 9 -11.51 -4.27 12.44
C ARG A 9 -10.03 -4.30 12.10
N ARG A 10 -9.50 -3.32 11.34
CA ARG A 10 -8.13 -3.30 10.82
C ARG A 10 -7.14 -2.77 11.82
N LYS A 11 -6.09 -3.51 12.07
CA LYS A 11 -4.93 -3.12 12.85
C LYS A 11 -3.96 -2.35 11.96
N ILE A 12 -3.58 -1.16 12.38
CA ILE A 12 -2.69 -0.28 11.61
C ILE A 12 -1.28 -0.37 12.17
N TYR A 13 -0.36 -0.67 11.29
CA TYR A 13 1.07 -0.79 11.60
C TYR A 13 1.88 0.23 10.83
N TYR A 14 3.04 0.60 11.37
CA TYR A 14 3.99 1.51 10.75
C TYR A 14 5.37 0.86 10.64
N VAL A 15 6.00 1.06 9.49
CA VAL A 15 7.37 0.63 9.21
C VAL A 15 8.09 1.74 8.47
N GLN A 16 9.22 2.18 9.01
CA GLN A 16 10.13 3.05 8.29
C GLN A 16 11.00 2.21 7.36
N ILE A 17 10.90 2.44 6.06
CA ILE A 17 11.72 1.77 5.06
C ILE A 17 13.08 2.47 4.95
N ARG A 18 14.13 1.67 4.93
CA ARG A 18 15.52 2.13 4.78
C ARG A 18 16.28 1.16 3.89
N ASN A 19 17.51 1.47 3.57
CA ASN A 19 18.39 0.64 2.75
C ASN A 19 18.63 -0.78 3.30
N ASN A 20 18.46 -1.00 4.61
CA ASN A 20 18.46 -2.36 5.15
C ASN A 20 17.12 -3.05 4.86
N THR A 21 17.15 -4.37 4.74
CA THR A 21 15.97 -5.19 4.44
C THR A 21 15.43 -5.94 5.66
N GLU A 22 15.84 -5.59 6.87
CA GLU A 22 15.41 -6.26 8.10
C GLU A 22 13.90 -6.12 8.37
N TRP A 23 13.32 -4.98 7.95
CA TRP A 23 11.90 -4.72 8.08
C TRP A 23 11.02 -5.79 7.40
N LYS A 24 11.51 -6.46 6.35
CA LYS A 24 10.79 -7.54 5.64
C LYS A 24 10.38 -8.71 6.54
N PHE A 25 11.16 -8.97 7.59
CA PHE A 25 10.86 -10.07 8.53
C PHE A 25 9.69 -9.75 9.45
N SER A 26 9.34 -8.48 9.59
CA SER A 26 8.22 -8.02 10.41
C SER A 26 6.89 -7.92 9.65
N LEU A 27 6.90 -7.99 8.30
CA LEU A 27 5.70 -7.91 7.49
C LEU A 27 4.78 -9.12 7.69
N PRO A 28 3.46 -8.97 7.55
CA PRO A 28 2.54 -10.09 7.48
C PRO A 28 2.92 -11.04 6.33
N LYS A 29 2.46 -12.29 6.41
CA LYS A 29 2.75 -13.29 5.36
C LYS A 29 1.68 -13.34 4.28
N ASN A 30 0.49 -12.82 4.55
CA ASN A 30 -0.68 -12.82 3.66
C ASN A 30 -1.77 -11.90 4.22
N ASP A 31 -2.75 -11.58 3.39
CA ASP A 31 -4.01 -10.92 3.71
C ASP A 31 -3.83 -9.55 4.40
N TRP A 32 -3.10 -8.66 3.76
CA TRP A 32 -2.81 -7.33 4.26
C TRP A 32 -2.79 -6.26 3.16
N VAL A 33 -3.02 -5.02 3.56
CA VAL A 33 -2.88 -3.82 2.72
C VAL A 33 -1.51 -3.19 2.96
N ALA A 34 -0.80 -2.87 1.89
CA ALA A 34 0.35 -1.97 1.94
C ALA A 34 -0.12 -0.54 1.64
N PHE A 35 -0.01 0.37 2.60
CA PHE A 35 -0.11 1.80 2.34
C PHE A 35 1.29 2.36 2.21
N THR A 36 1.71 2.66 0.98
CA THR A 36 3.06 3.12 0.66
C THR A 36 3.13 4.64 0.61
N ILE A 37 4.17 5.21 1.19
CA ILE A 37 4.36 6.66 1.29
C ILE A 37 5.75 6.99 0.76
N ALA A 38 5.84 7.43 -0.50
CA ALA A 38 7.09 7.73 -1.16
C ALA A 38 7.07 9.08 -1.85
N ASN A 39 8.21 9.77 -1.85
CA ASN A 39 8.46 10.96 -2.62
C ASN A 39 9.54 10.69 -3.66
N LYS A 40 9.70 11.60 -4.63
CA LYS A 40 10.62 11.41 -5.75
C LYS A 40 12.07 11.10 -5.31
N GLU A 41 12.51 11.70 -4.22
CA GLU A 41 13.84 11.45 -3.64
C GLU A 41 14.03 10.04 -3.07
N ASP A 42 12.93 9.28 -2.89
CA ASP A 42 12.92 7.95 -2.28
C ASP A 42 12.76 6.82 -3.33
N GLU A 43 12.66 7.17 -4.62
CA GLU A 43 12.34 6.28 -5.74
C GLU A 43 13.14 4.97 -5.72
N GLN A 44 14.44 5.05 -5.47
CA GLN A 44 15.33 3.88 -5.45
C GLN A 44 14.97 2.81 -4.41
N LEU A 45 14.17 3.15 -3.39
CA LEU A 45 13.73 2.22 -2.35
C LEU A 45 12.46 1.47 -2.74
N VAL A 46 11.70 1.98 -3.72
CA VAL A 46 10.38 1.45 -4.08
C VAL A 46 10.45 0.08 -4.78
N PRO A 47 11.24 -0.12 -5.86
CA PRO A 47 11.25 -1.39 -6.57
C PRO A 47 11.63 -2.58 -5.69
N PRO A 48 12.70 -2.54 -4.86
CA PRO A 48 13.01 -3.66 -3.98
C PRO A 48 11.93 -3.89 -2.90
N ALA A 49 11.23 -2.83 -2.47
CA ALA A 49 10.15 -2.96 -1.50
C ALA A 49 8.89 -3.57 -2.13
N ALA A 50 8.53 -3.19 -3.36
CA ALA A 50 7.42 -3.79 -4.10
C ALA A 50 7.63 -5.31 -4.21
N LYS A 51 8.82 -5.74 -4.65
CA LYS A 51 9.17 -7.17 -4.70
C LYS A 51 8.99 -7.89 -3.36
N ILE A 52 9.47 -7.28 -2.26
CA ILE A 52 9.34 -7.85 -0.91
C ILE A 52 7.86 -7.94 -0.50
N CYS A 53 7.03 -6.93 -0.81
CA CYS A 53 5.60 -6.96 -0.52
C CYS A 53 4.90 -8.09 -1.29
N MET A 54 5.24 -8.29 -2.56
CA MET A 54 4.73 -9.39 -3.37
C MET A 54 5.15 -10.75 -2.81
N ASP A 55 6.41 -10.91 -2.37
CA ASP A 55 6.90 -12.14 -1.70
C ASP A 55 6.19 -12.41 -0.36
N LYS A 56 5.51 -11.41 0.19
CA LYS A 56 4.71 -11.48 1.42
C LYS A 56 3.20 -11.53 1.15
N ASN A 57 2.81 -11.87 -0.08
CA ASN A 57 1.42 -12.01 -0.49
C ASN A 57 0.55 -10.82 -0.03
N VAL A 58 1.00 -9.60 -0.34
CA VAL A 58 0.18 -8.41 -0.15
C VAL A 58 -1.11 -8.56 -0.98
N SER A 59 -2.26 -8.21 -0.40
CA SER A 59 -3.55 -8.35 -1.10
C SER A 59 -3.99 -7.06 -1.78
N TYR A 60 -3.53 -5.92 -1.27
CA TYR A 60 -3.90 -4.60 -1.81
C TYR A 60 -2.75 -3.62 -1.59
N THR A 61 -2.49 -2.75 -2.55
CA THR A 61 -1.53 -1.65 -2.39
C THR A 61 -2.20 -0.31 -2.66
N CYS A 62 -2.00 0.64 -1.76
CA CYS A 62 -2.46 2.00 -1.89
C CYS A 62 -1.23 2.90 -1.79
N SER A 63 -0.90 3.61 -2.86
CA SER A 63 0.29 4.44 -2.94
C SER A 63 -0.05 5.91 -2.75
N ALA A 64 0.71 6.62 -1.92
CA ALA A 64 0.56 8.04 -1.64
C ALA A 64 1.90 8.78 -1.66
N GLY A 65 1.84 10.11 -1.67
CA GLY A 65 3.01 10.98 -1.80
C GLY A 65 3.25 11.41 -3.24
N THR A 66 4.31 12.18 -3.48
CA THR A 66 4.60 12.73 -4.81
C THR A 66 5.04 11.66 -5.83
N LEU A 67 5.31 10.44 -5.35
CA LEU A 67 5.66 9.29 -6.18
C LEU A 67 4.52 8.24 -6.25
N ALA A 68 3.29 8.59 -5.85
CA ALA A 68 2.19 7.63 -5.74
C ALA A 68 1.96 6.83 -7.02
N HIS A 69 1.80 7.50 -8.16
CA HIS A 69 1.57 6.85 -9.45
C HIS A 69 2.74 5.96 -9.90
N TRP A 70 3.98 6.43 -9.72
CA TRP A 70 5.17 5.62 -10.04
C TRP A 70 5.30 4.41 -9.11
N THR A 71 4.92 4.57 -7.84
CA THR A 71 4.91 3.45 -6.89
C THR A 71 3.90 2.39 -7.29
N GLU A 72 2.69 2.79 -7.68
CA GLU A 72 1.68 1.89 -8.25
C GLU A 72 2.24 1.16 -9.47
N GLN A 73 2.83 1.88 -10.44
CA GLN A 73 3.41 1.29 -11.63
C GLN A 73 4.48 0.24 -11.31
N TYR A 74 5.34 0.47 -10.32
CA TYR A 74 6.32 -0.54 -9.92
C TYR A 74 5.68 -1.83 -9.39
N PHE A 75 4.54 -1.75 -8.71
CA PHE A 75 3.80 -2.94 -8.31
C PHE A 75 3.18 -3.65 -9.52
N ASP A 76 2.64 -2.92 -10.48
CA ASP A 76 2.06 -3.48 -11.71
C ASP A 76 3.13 -4.16 -12.58
N GLU A 77 4.31 -3.56 -12.68
CA GLU A 77 5.46 -4.17 -13.36
C GLU A 77 5.91 -5.48 -12.67
N GLU A 78 5.93 -5.52 -11.34
CA GLU A 78 6.27 -6.72 -10.57
C GLU A 78 5.19 -7.82 -10.76
N ILE A 79 3.90 -7.47 -10.81
CA ILE A 79 2.80 -8.40 -11.11
C ILE A 79 2.99 -8.98 -12.51
N THR A 80 3.18 -8.12 -13.51
CA THR A 80 3.36 -8.51 -14.92
C THR A 80 4.60 -9.39 -15.12
N GLY A 81 5.70 -9.06 -14.46
CA GLY A 81 6.92 -9.85 -14.50
C GLY A 81 6.71 -11.26 -13.93
N ARG A 82 6.02 -11.38 -12.79
CA ARG A 82 5.68 -12.68 -12.18
C ARG A 82 4.73 -13.49 -13.04
N ALA A 83 3.75 -12.85 -13.66
CA ALA A 83 2.82 -13.51 -14.59
C ALA A 83 3.59 -14.11 -15.77
N PHE A 84 4.48 -13.33 -16.39
CA PHE A 84 5.33 -13.80 -17.49
C PHE A 84 6.19 -15.00 -17.07
N ASP A 85 6.87 -14.91 -15.93
CA ASP A 85 7.73 -16.00 -15.45
C ASP A 85 6.92 -17.27 -15.17
N TYR A 86 5.72 -17.14 -14.56
CA TYR A 86 4.82 -18.26 -14.33
C TYR A 86 4.39 -18.95 -15.62
N GLU A 87 3.93 -18.17 -16.61
CA GLU A 87 3.47 -18.70 -17.91
C GLU A 87 4.62 -19.36 -18.69
N MET A 88 5.81 -18.78 -18.65
CA MET A 88 6.98 -19.36 -19.28
C MET A 88 7.39 -20.70 -18.66
N GLN A 89 7.28 -20.83 -17.34
CA GLN A 89 7.68 -22.04 -16.60
C GLN A 89 6.60 -23.13 -16.65
N THR A 90 5.34 -22.76 -16.51
CA THR A 90 4.24 -23.74 -16.38
C THR A 90 3.51 -24.04 -17.68
N LYS A 91 3.62 -23.14 -18.67
CA LYS A 91 2.82 -23.15 -19.92
C LYS A 91 1.31 -23.04 -19.64
N GLN A 92 0.94 -22.46 -18.50
CA GLN A 92 -0.45 -22.20 -18.10
C GLN A 92 -0.65 -20.68 -18.04
N GLU A 93 -1.87 -20.23 -18.30
CA GLU A 93 -2.26 -18.83 -18.16
C GLU A 93 -2.20 -18.41 -16.69
N PHE A 94 -1.70 -17.20 -16.44
CA PHE A 94 -1.60 -16.64 -15.09
C PHE A 94 -2.98 -16.15 -14.63
N ASP A 95 -3.35 -16.46 -13.40
CA ASP A 95 -4.56 -15.97 -12.78
C ASP A 95 -4.36 -14.57 -12.17
N TYR A 96 -4.70 -13.54 -12.92
CA TYR A 96 -4.61 -12.16 -12.48
C TYR A 96 -5.59 -11.81 -11.34
N GLU A 97 -6.70 -12.57 -11.18
CA GLU A 97 -7.62 -12.34 -10.06
C GLU A 97 -6.99 -12.66 -8.70
N SER A 98 -5.94 -13.48 -8.70
CA SER A 98 -5.15 -13.77 -7.50
C SER A 98 -4.11 -12.70 -7.15
N SER A 99 -3.86 -11.75 -8.06
CA SER A 99 -2.90 -10.67 -7.87
C SER A 99 -3.44 -9.60 -6.91
N PRO A 100 -2.56 -8.83 -6.23
CA PRO A 100 -3.01 -7.69 -5.47
C PRO A 100 -3.62 -6.61 -6.37
N ILE A 101 -4.61 -5.91 -5.85
CA ILE A 101 -5.13 -4.69 -6.46
C ILE A 101 -4.19 -3.54 -6.11
N THR A 102 -3.89 -2.68 -7.09
CA THR A 102 -3.01 -1.53 -6.94
C THR A 102 -3.78 -0.23 -7.14
N THR A 103 -3.49 0.79 -6.36
CA THR A 103 -4.10 2.12 -6.49
C THR A 103 -3.10 3.22 -6.14
N ALA A 104 -3.16 4.35 -6.85
CA ALA A 104 -2.47 5.58 -6.51
C ALA A 104 -3.45 6.66 -6.04
N HIS A 105 -3.04 7.44 -5.05
CA HIS A 105 -3.85 8.48 -4.44
C HIS A 105 -3.06 9.78 -4.40
N GLN A 106 -3.57 10.82 -5.05
CA GLN A 106 -2.95 12.14 -5.03
C GLN A 106 -3.11 12.80 -3.67
N ASN A 107 -4.28 12.65 -3.05
CA ASN A 107 -4.53 13.13 -1.70
C ASN A 107 -4.10 12.08 -0.67
N PHE A 108 -3.11 12.43 0.16
CA PHE A 108 -2.57 11.55 1.19
C PHE A 108 -3.63 11.09 2.21
N ASN A 109 -4.47 12.01 2.67
CA ASN A 109 -5.46 11.71 3.71
C ASN A 109 -6.57 10.80 3.16
N GLU A 110 -7.00 11.05 1.93
CA GLU A 110 -7.94 10.19 1.20
C GLU A 110 -7.36 8.81 0.99
N GLY A 111 -6.13 8.70 0.45
CA GLY A 111 -5.46 7.42 0.25
C GLY A 111 -5.31 6.60 1.53
N PHE A 112 -4.99 7.25 2.66
CA PHE A 112 -4.94 6.57 3.95
C PHE A 112 -6.33 6.11 4.42
N TRP A 113 -7.35 6.95 4.26
CA TRP A 113 -8.73 6.58 4.55
C TRP A 113 -9.17 5.40 3.69
N PHE A 114 -8.91 5.44 2.38
CA PHE A 114 -9.22 4.36 1.45
C PHE A 114 -8.53 3.05 1.87
N ALA A 115 -7.22 3.07 2.12
CA ALA A 115 -6.44 1.90 2.53
C ALA A 115 -6.97 1.25 3.82
N THR A 116 -7.48 2.08 4.75
CA THR A 116 -7.92 1.63 6.07
C THR A 116 -9.39 1.25 6.14
N THR A 117 -10.22 1.69 5.18
CA THR A 117 -11.68 1.50 5.20
C THR A 117 -12.24 0.74 4.00
N LEU A 118 -11.81 1.07 2.78
CA LEU A 118 -12.38 0.56 1.54
C LEU A 118 -11.56 -0.53 0.85
N ALA A 119 -10.22 -0.46 0.89
CA ALA A 119 -9.38 -1.47 0.24
C ALA A 119 -9.78 -2.87 0.73
N HIS A 120 -10.28 -3.71 -0.17
CA HIS A 120 -10.78 -5.04 0.15
C HIS A 120 -10.40 -6.04 -0.94
N ASP A 121 -10.42 -7.30 -0.59
CA ASP A 121 -10.29 -8.43 -1.51
C ASP A 121 -11.60 -9.22 -1.44
N ALA A 122 -12.14 -9.63 -2.59
CA ALA A 122 -13.42 -10.33 -2.65
C ALA A 122 -13.38 -11.72 -1.97
N HIS A 123 -12.19 -12.30 -1.84
CA HIS A 123 -12.00 -13.69 -1.39
C HIS A 123 -11.26 -13.78 -0.05
N LYS A 124 -10.75 -12.66 0.50
CA LYS A 124 -9.88 -12.65 1.69
C LYS A 124 -10.31 -11.58 2.69
N GLU A 125 -10.31 -11.91 3.97
CA GLU A 125 -10.53 -10.93 5.03
C GLU A 125 -9.20 -10.23 5.35
N ILE A 126 -9.12 -8.94 5.05
CA ILE A 126 -7.94 -8.12 5.34
C ILE A 126 -8.14 -7.44 6.69
N ASP A 127 -7.36 -7.85 7.72
CA ASP A 127 -7.39 -7.28 9.06
C ASP A 127 -6.19 -6.39 9.40
N LYS A 128 -5.24 -6.23 8.48
CA LYS A 128 -3.99 -5.48 8.69
C LYS A 128 -3.73 -4.48 7.57
N VAL A 129 -3.35 -3.27 7.96
CA VAL A 129 -2.79 -2.26 7.08
C VAL A 129 -1.39 -1.94 7.58
N VAL A 130 -0.41 -2.00 6.71
CA VAL A 130 0.98 -1.66 7.02
C VAL A 130 1.37 -0.40 6.24
N CYS A 131 1.59 0.69 6.96
CA CYS A 131 2.11 1.93 6.39
C CYS A 131 3.62 1.81 6.20
N LEU A 132 4.05 1.74 4.95
CA LEU A 132 5.44 1.66 4.52
C LEU A 132 5.93 3.07 4.21
N ASP A 133 6.65 3.68 5.12
CA ASP A 133 7.15 5.04 4.97
C ASP A 133 8.59 5.03 4.42
N PHE A 134 8.75 5.43 3.18
CA PHE A 134 10.04 5.59 2.50
C PHE A 134 10.68 6.94 2.80
N THR A 135 9.91 7.89 3.33
CA THR A 135 10.36 9.25 3.54
C THR A 135 11.22 9.40 4.80
N LYS A 136 11.97 10.49 4.87
CA LYS A 136 12.69 10.87 6.09
C LYS A 136 11.86 11.81 6.98
N ARG A 137 10.56 11.97 6.68
CA ARG A 137 9.65 12.90 7.34
C ARG A 137 9.00 12.25 8.56
N LYS A 138 8.39 13.06 9.43
CA LYS A 138 7.67 12.57 10.63
C LYS A 138 6.23 12.15 10.29
N VAL A 139 6.08 11.25 9.31
CA VAL A 139 4.76 10.80 8.81
C VAL A 139 3.97 10.05 9.87
N LYS A 140 4.63 9.28 10.73
CA LYS A 140 3.97 8.48 11.77
C LYS A 140 3.02 9.30 12.66
N LYS A 141 3.43 10.52 13.05
CA LYS A 141 2.55 11.40 13.87
C LYS A 141 1.28 11.77 13.11
N HIS A 142 1.42 12.14 11.84
CA HIS A 142 0.28 12.48 10.99
C HIS A 142 -0.67 11.30 10.80
N LEU A 143 -0.15 10.10 10.57
CA LEU A 143 -0.96 8.88 10.49
C LEU A 143 -1.74 8.61 11.78
N THR A 144 -1.12 8.83 12.94
CA THR A 144 -1.81 8.66 14.25
C THR A 144 -2.96 9.67 14.39
N GLU A 145 -2.74 10.93 14.00
CA GLU A 145 -3.76 11.97 14.00
C GLU A 145 -4.92 11.63 13.03
N LEU A 146 -4.62 11.05 11.86
CA LEU A 146 -5.63 10.58 10.91
C LEU A 146 -6.45 9.41 11.45
N ILE A 147 -5.81 8.46 12.14
CA ILE A 147 -6.51 7.35 12.80
C ILE A 147 -7.55 7.90 13.77
N ASP A 148 -7.20 8.88 14.59
CA ASP A 148 -8.11 9.49 15.53
C ASP A 148 -9.25 10.23 14.83
N LYS A 149 -8.95 10.99 13.75
CA LYS A 149 -9.98 11.67 12.95
C LYS A 149 -10.96 10.70 12.32
N ILE A 150 -10.49 9.64 11.67
CA ILE A 150 -11.34 8.63 11.02
C ILE A 150 -12.22 7.91 12.07
N ASN A 151 -11.66 7.55 13.22
CA ASN A 151 -12.43 6.94 14.31
C ASN A 151 -13.49 7.89 14.90
N ASN A 152 -13.32 9.20 14.74
CA ASN A 152 -14.31 10.22 15.11
C ASN A 152 -15.23 10.62 13.96
N GLY A 153 -15.27 9.85 12.87
CA GLY A 153 -16.23 10.02 11.78
C GLY A 153 -15.78 10.97 10.67
N TRP A 154 -14.50 11.35 10.61
CA TRP A 154 -14.01 12.10 9.48
C TRP A 154 -14.05 11.26 8.19
N LEU A 155 -14.52 11.85 7.10
CA LEU A 155 -14.50 11.33 5.75
C LEU A 155 -13.80 12.34 4.84
N PRO A 156 -13.08 11.89 3.78
CA PRO A 156 -12.58 12.82 2.75
C PRO A 156 -13.77 13.53 2.09
N SER A 157 -13.57 14.77 1.66
CA SER A 157 -14.58 15.51 0.90
C SER A 157 -14.70 14.94 -0.51
N ASP A 158 -15.85 15.16 -1.15
CA ASP A 158 -16.06 14.75 -2.54
C ASP A 158 -15.01 15.37 -3.48
N GLU A 159 -14.62 16.63 -3.24
CA GLU A 159 -13.54 17.31 -3.98
C GLU A 159 -12.18 16.60 -3.83
N GLU A 160 -11.87 16.05 -2.66
CA GLU A 160 -10.63 15.29 -2.43
C GLU A 160 -10.62 13.95 -3.18
N ILE A 161 -11.78 13.33 -3.38
CA ILE A 161 -11.96 12.09 -4.14
C ILE A 161 -11.95 12.35 -5.64
N GLU A 162 -12.70 13.38 -6.09
CA GLU A 162 -12.84 13.73 -7.52
C GLU A 162 -11.52 14.19 -8.15
N LEU A 163 -10.68 14.95 -7.43
CA LEU A 163 -9.37 15.39 -7.93
C LEU A 163 -8.43 14.22 -8.27
N ALA A 164 -8.63 13.05 -7.66
CA ALA A 164 -7.85 11.85 -7.97
C ALA A 164 -8.25 11.20 -9.31
N GLU A 165 -9.46 11.48 -9.84
CA GLU A 165 -9.97 10.88 -11.08
C GLU A 165 -9.64 11.69 -12.34
N TYR A 166 -9.29 12.97 -12.22
CA TYR A 166 -9.20 13.90 -13.36
C TYR A 166 -7.77 14.27 -13.82
N ASP A 167 -6.72 13.83 -13.11
CA ASP A 167 -5.31 14.08 -13.49
C ASP A 167 -4.67 12.87 -14.21
N ASN A 168 -5.41 12.29 -15.16
CA ASN A 168 -4.87 11.31 -16.12
C ASN A 168 -4.44 11.99 -17.43
#